data_00c35a5842407ffea855822384fccee1
#
_entry.id   00c35a5842407ffea855822384fccee1
#
_cell.length_a   1.000
_cell.length_b   1.000
_cell.length_c   1.000
_cell.angle_alpha   90.00
_cell.angle_beta   90.00
_cell.angle_gamma   90.00
#
_symmetry.space_group_name_H-M   'P 1'
#
loop_
_entity.id
_entity.type
_entity.pdbx_description
1 polymer ?
#
loop_
_entity_poly.entity_id
_entity_poly.type
_entity_poly.pdbx_seq_one_letter_code
_entity_poly.pdbx_strand_id
1 'polypeptide(L)'
;MKKISAGFFLVLLIILLASCVQTGERKLTQEQKRKHAQQSAKLHTELSAEYYHRGQYKVAIEEVEEAFQADPNYAPAFNMLGLINMSLHADEKARKNFEQALNISSNDSEIHNNYGWFLCQRFPEKMDQAIGHFMTALSDPLYPTPEISYTNAGICELKRKNFSAAKDYFNNALSISRAYSPALIGLIEVDFNSGNLKEAKSKLSHYMRHSTQTPESLWLAIKIERKIDDRYAEESYAYQLMKRFPDSKEASALREGRYE
;
A
#
# COMPACT_ATOMS: atom_id res chain seq x y z
N MET A 1 69.75 -51.24 3.32
CA MET A 1 68.54 -50.53 3.77
C MET A 1 68.71 -49.08 3.39
N LYS A 2 67.92 -48.62 2.35
CA LYS A 2 68.07 -47.25 1.82
C LYS A 2 67.29 -46.30 2.76
N LYS A 3 67.98 -45.32 3.35
CA LYS A 3 67.37 -44.22 4.12
C LYS A 3 66.56 -43.34 3.15
N ILE A 4 65.24 -43.46 3.18
CA ILE A 4 64.36 -42.52 2.53
C ILE A 4 64.44 -41.22 3.31
N SER A 5 64.91 -40.16 2.66
CA SER A 5 65.22 -38.90 3.34
C SER A 5 63.93 -38.18 3.78
N ALA A 6 63.96 -37.65 5.00
CA ALA A 6 62.86 -36.87 5.58
C ALA A 6 62.34 -35.72 4.70
N GLY A 7 63.19 -35.26 3.77
CA GLY A 7 62.86 -34.21 2.80
C GLY A 7 61.75 -34.61 1.79
N PHE A 8 61.72 -35.90 1.41
CA PHE A 8 60.70 -36.38 0.44
C PHE A 8 59.31 -36.40 1.06
N PHE A 9 59.21 -36.71 2.37
CA PHE A 9 57.93 -36.69 3.14
C PHE A 9 57.42 -35.29 3.33
N LEU A 10 58.31 -34.31 3.57
CA LEU A 10 57.95 -32.90 3.77
C LEU A 10 57.41 -32.26 2.48
N VAL A 11 58.01 -32.58 1.32
CA VAL A 11 57.55 -32.08 0.01
C VAL A 11 56.22 -32.70 -0.37
N LEU A 12 55.99 -33.97 -0.08
CA LEU A 12 54.68 -34.62 -0.30
C LEU A 12 53.56 -34.04 0.57
N LEU A 13 53.87 -33.69 1.83
CA LEU A 13 52.92 -33.06 2.75
C LEU A 13 52.55 -31.64 2.30
N ILE A 14 53.50 -30.87 1.76
CA ILE A 14 53.24 -29.50 1.23
C ILE A 14 52.36 -29.56 -0.03
N ILE A 15 52.56 -30.55 -0.90
CA ILE A 15 51.73 -30.77 -2.10
C ILE A 15 50.30 -31.16 -1.73
N LEU A 16 50.09 -31.95 -0.69
CA LEU A 16 48.79 -32.36 -0.21
C LEU A 16 48.05 -31.19 0.47
N LEU A 17 48.75 -30.26 1.14
CA LEU A 17 48.17 -29.07 1.74
C LEU A 17 47.84 -28.00 0.68
N ALA A 18 48.58 -27.90 -0.40
CA ALA A 18 48.30 -26.97 -1.50
C ALA A 18 47.06 -27.36 -2.34
N SER A 19 46.68 -28.67 -2.34
CA SER A 19 45.47 -29.11 -3.06
C SER A 19 44.14 -28.79 -2.35
N CYS A 20 44.17 -28.38 -1.07
CA CYS A 20 42.97 -28.04 -0.30
C CYS A 20 42.60 -26.54 -0.35
N VAL A 21 43.39 -25.69 -1.01
CA VAL A 21 43.09 -24.23 -1.16
C VAL A 21 42.69 -23.94 -2.61
N GLN A 22 41.94 -24.84 -3.23
CA GLN A 22 41.15 -24.44 -4.38
C GLN A 22 39.81 -24.01 -3.84
N THR A 23 39.74 -22.78 -3.32
CA THR A 23 38.47 -22.02 -3.18
C THR A 23 37.96 -21.79 -4.60
N GLY A 24 37.43 -22.86 -5.19
CA GLY A 24 36.69 -22.74 -6.43
C GLY A 24 35.51 -21.80 -6.13
N GLU A 25 35.54 -20.60 -6.68
CA GLU A 25 34.33 -19.79 -6.81
C GLU A 25 33.28 -20.69 -7.41
N ARG A 26 32.33 -21.12 -6.58
CA ARG A 26 31.22 -21.99 -7.02
C ARG A 26 30.41 -21.13 -7.97
N LYS A 27 30.65 -21.24 -9.28
CA LYS A 27 29.84 -20.51 -10.27
C LYS A 27 28.40 -20.88 -10.06
N LEU A 28 27.62 -19.87 -9.67
CA LEU A 28 26.18 -20.03 -9.48
C LEU A 28 25.54 -20.59 -10.75
N THR A 29 24.64 -21.53 -10.60
CA THR A 29 23.81 -22.00 -11.71
C THR A 29 22.93 -20.85 -12.23
N GLN A 30 22.41 -20.97 -13.46
CA GLN A 30 21.49 -19.96 -14.01
C GLN A 30 20.26 -19.76 -13.12
N GLU A 31 19.74 -20.84 -12.54
CA GLU A 31 18.61 -20.77 -11.62
C GLU A 31 18.97 -20.01 -10.32
N GLN A 32 20.15 -20.26 -9.76
CA GLN A 32 20.63 -19.53 -8.58
C GLN A 32 20.81 -18.05 -8.88
N LYS A 33 21.38 -17.70 -10.04
CA LYS A 33 21.52 -16.30 -10.47
C LYS A 33 20.16 -15.62 -10.61
N ARG A 34 19.17 -16.29 -11.21
CA ARG A 34 17.81 -15.76 -11.32
C ARG A 34 17.16 -15.56 -9.95
N LYS A 35 17.28 -16.52 -9.04
CA LYS A 35 16.76 -16.38 -7.67
C LYS A 35 17.41 -15.21 -6.93
N HIS A 36 18.72 -15.03 -7.06
CA HIS A 36 19.42 -13.87 -6.46
C HIS A 36 18.94 -12.54 -7.07
N ALA A 37 18.77 -12.49 -8.39
CA ALA A 37 18.26 -11.30 -9.08
C ALA A 37 16.86 -10.93 -8.58
N GLN A 38 15.95 -11.88 -8.53
CA GLN A 38 14.60 -11.69 -8.00
C GLN A 38 14.58 -11.28 -6.52
N GLN A 39 15.44 -11.89 -5.71
CA GLN A 39 15.56 -11.53 -4.30
C GLN A 39 16.10 -10.11 -4.09
N SER A 40 17.07 -9.70 -4.90
CA SER A 40 17.60 -8.33 -4.90
C SER A 40 16.52 -7.34 -5.34
N ALA A 41 15.82 -7.62 -6.46
CA ALA A 41 14.72 -6.76 -6.93
C ALA A 41 13.61 -6.62 -5.89
N LYS A 42 13.26 -7.72 -5.20
CA LYS A 42 12.30 -7.70 -4.10
C LYS A 42 12.75 -6.77 -2.98
N LEU A 43 13.99 -6.92 -2.50
CA LEU A 43 14.55 -6.11 -1.41
C LEU A 43 14.51 -4.61 -1.75
N HIS A 44 14.97 -4.23 -2.93
CA HIS A 44 14.96 -2.83 -3.36
C HIS A 44 13.53 -2.29 -3.54
N THR A 45 12.58 -3.11 -3.99
CA THR A 45 11.16 -2.72 -4.04
C THR A 45 10.57 -2.51 -2.64
N GLU A 46 10.90 -3.35 -1.67
CA GLU A 46 10.48 -3.19 -0.27
C GLU A 46 11.10 -1.93 0.36
N LEU A 47 12.38 -1.65 0.10
CA LEU A 47 13.03 -0.40 0.52
C LEU A 47 12.36 0.82 -0.12
N SER A 48 12.04 0.75 -1.41
CA SER A 48 11.29 1.80 -2.09
C SER A 48 9.95 2.07 -1.42
N ALA A 49 9.20 1.04 -1.01
CA ALA A 49 7.95 1.20 -0.29
C ALA A 49 8.14 1.92 1.06
N GLU A 50 9.20 1.60 1.80
CA GLU A 50 9.53 2.29 3.05
C GLU A 50 9.83 3.78 2.84
N TYR A 51 10.61 4.13 1.82
CA TYR A 51 10.88 5.53 1.48
C TYR A 51 9.65 6.26 0.95
N TYR A 52 8.81 5.57 0.18
CA TYR A 52 7.52 6.09 -0.28
C TYR A 52 6.61 6.48 0.89
N HIS A 53 6.46 5.61 1.89
CA HIS A 53 5.65 5.88 3.09
C HIS A 53 6.17 7.07 3.91
N ARG A 54 7.47 7.37 3.81
CA ARG A 54 8.08 8.56 4.43
C ARG A 54 8.00 9.81 3.55
N GLY A 55 7.35 9.75 2.39
CA GLY A 55 7.28 10.84 1.41
C GLY A 55 8.61 11.14 0.70
N GLN A 56 9.61 10.28 0.83
CA GLN A 56 10.94 10.43 0.24
C GLN A 56 10.97 9.87 -1.18
N TYR A 57 10.11 10.43 -2.05
CA TYR A 57 9.85 9.89 -3.40
C TYR A 57 11.09 9.79 -4.29
N LYS A 58 12.06 10.72 -4.15
CA LYS A 58 13.31 10.64 -4.92
C LYS A 58 14.07 9.35 -4.59
N VAL A 59 14.28 9.07 -3.31
CA VAL A 59 15.01 7.87 -2.87
C VAL A 59 14.21 6.61 -3.21
N ALA A 60 12.88 6.67 -3.09
CA ALA A 60 12.01 5.56 -3.51
C ALA A 60 12.18 5.22 -5.00
N ILE A 61 12.36 6.21 -5.88
CA ILE A 61 12.63 5.99 -7.31
C ILE A 61 14.01 5.36 -7.50
N GLU A 62 15.05 5.88 -6.81
CA GLU A 62 16.41 5.32 -6.88
C GLU A 62 16.41 3.81 -6.50
N GLU A 63 15.68 3.42 -5.46
CA GLU A 63 15.53 2.02 -5.08
C GLU A 63 14.77 1.18 -6.14
N VAL A 64 13.75 1.74 -6.78
CA VAL A 64 13.08 1.05 -7.90
C VAL A 64 14.04 0.85 -9.08
N GLU A 65 14.91 1.81 -9.37
CA GLU A 65 15.93 1.69 -10.42
C GLU A 65 16.91 0.55 -10.12
N GLU A 66 17.34 0.40 -8.86
CA GLU A 66 18.16 -0.74 -8.42
C GLU A 66 17.40 -2.08 -8.56
N ALA A 67 16.09 -2.09 -8.25
CA ALA A 67 15.27 -3.27 -8.49
C ALA A 67 15.25 -3.67 -9.97
N PHE A 68 15.14 -2.72 -10.90
CA PHE A 68 15.17 -2.98 -12.34
C PHE A 68 16.55 -3.38 -12.86
N GLN A 69 17.65 -2.91 -12.23
CA GLN A 69 18.99 -3.40 -12.56
C GLN A 69 19.15 -4.87 -12.18
N ALA A 70 18.55 -5.28 -11.07
CA ALA A 70 18.58 -6.67 -10.64
C ALA A 70 17.67 -7.56 -11.50
N ASP A 71 16.41 -7.17 -11.69
CA ASP A 71 15.41 -7.88 -12.53
C ASP A 71 14.57 -6.86 -13.31
N PRO A 72 14.86 -6.62 -14.60
CA PRO A 72 14.12 -5.66 -15.43
C PRO A 72 12.62 -5.99 -15.63
N ASN A 73 12.20 -7.21 -15.32
CA ASN A 73 10.82 -7.67 -15.46
C ASN A 73 10.15 -7.94 -14.10
N TYR A 74 10.62 -7.31 -13.05
CA TYR A 74 10.03 -7.47 -11.72
C TYR A 74 8.73 -6.66 -11.60
N ALA A 75 7.57 -7.31 -11.74
CA ALA A 75 6.25 -6.66 -11.75
C ALA A 75 5.97 -5.79 -10.51
N PRO A 76 6.33 -6.20 -9.26
CA PRO A 76 6.11 -5.35 -8.09
C PRO A 76 6.89 -4.02 -8.13
N ALA A 77 8.04 -3.94 -8.80
CA ALA A 77 8.78 -2.69 -8.96
C ALA A 77 8.03 -1.70 -9.88
N PHE A 78 7.42 -2.19 -10.96
CA PHE A 78 6.53 -1.37 -11.79
C PHE A 78 5.30 -0.90 -11.02
N ASN A 79 4.69 -1.76 -10.19
CA ASN A 79 3.58 -1.40 -9.31
C ASN A 79 3.99 -0.28 -8.34
N MET A 80 5.16 -0.41 -7.70
CA MET A 80 5.69 0.62 -6.80
C MET A 80 5.94 1.95 -7.51
N LEU A 81 6.53 1.91 -8.71
CA LEU A 81 6.74 3.11 -9.53
C LEU A 81 5.41 3.73 -9.96
N GLY A 82 4.38 2.93 -10.18
CA GLY A 82 3.01 3.38 -10.40
C GLY A 82 2.47 4.20 -9.23
N LEU A 83 2.60 3.70 -8.01
CA LEU A 83 2.20 4.40 -6.77
C LEU A 83 2.99 5.69 -6.56
N ILE A 84 4.30 5.68 -6.77
CA ILE A 84 5.15 6.87 -6.66
C ILE A 84 4.69 7.94 -7.66
N ASN A 85 4.51 7.56 -8.95
CA ASN A 85 4.07 8.51 -9.98
C ASN A 85 2.65 9.03 -9.71
N MET A 86 1.75 8.22 -9.17
CA MET A 86 0.43 8.68 -8.71
C MET A 86 0.56 9.76 -7.63
N SER A 87 1.44 9.57 -6.64
CA SER A 87 1.67 10.54 -5.56
C SER A 87 2.33 11.83 -6.07
N LEU A 88 3.13 11.73 -7.12
CA LEU A 88 3.76 12.87 -7.80
C LEU A 88 2.82 13.54 -8.84
N HIS A 89 1.54 13.13 -8.93
CA HIS A 89 0.57 13.61 -9.92
C HIS A 89 0.99 13.42 -11.39
N ALA A 90 1.88 12.45 -11.64
CA ALA A 90 2.33 12.06 -12.97
C ALA A 90 1.44 10.92 -13.54
N ASP A 91 0.14 11.20 -13.67
CA ASP A 91 -0.90 10.18 -13.87
C ASP A 91 -0.69 9.31 -15.12
N GLU A 92 -0.19 9.88 -16.25
CA GLU A 92 0.14 9.09 -17.44
C GLU A 92 1.31 8.12 -17.22
N LYS A 93 2.30 8.51 -16.42
CA LYS A 93 3.41 7.61 -16.05
C LYS A 93 2.92 6.54 -15.09
N ALA A 94 2.09 6.91 -14.11
CA ALA A 94 1.49 5.97 -13.17
C ALA A 94 0.71 4.88 -13.93
N ARG A 95 -0.17 5.27 -14.84
CA ARG A 95 -0.97 4.36 -15.67
C ARG A 95 -0.10 3.37 -16.43
N LYS A 96 0.91 3.87 -17.17
CA LYS A 96 1.83 3.01 -17.92
C LYS A 96 2.55 2.00 -17.04
N ASN A 97 2.95 2.39 -15.84
CA ASN A 97 3.64 1.49 -14.92
C ASN A 97 2.69 0.42 -14.36
N PHE A 98 1.46 0.75 -13.98
CA PHE A 98 0.47 -0.25 -13.57
C PHE A 98 0.11 -1.21 -14.71
N GLU A 99 -0.08 -0.71 -15.92
CA GLU A 99 -0.33 -1.53 -17.11
C GLU A 99 0.85 -2.48 -17.38
N GLN A 100 2.09 -1.99 -17.26
CA GLN A 100 3.28 -2.81 -17.42
C GLN A 100 3.38 -3.88 -16.32
N ALA A 101 3.08 -3.54 -15.07
CA ALA A 101 3.04 -4.51 -13.98
C ALA A 101 2.04 -5.64 -14.27
N LEU A 102 0.83 -5.31 -14.73
CA LEU A 102 -0.20 -6.29 -15.11
C LEU A 102 0.15 -7.08 -16.36
N ASN A 103 0.89 -6.51 -17.32
CA ASN A 103 1.39 -7.24 -18.49
C ASN A 103 2.39 -8.33 -18.08
N ILE A 104 3.16 -8.12 -17.02
CA ILE A 104 4.13 -9.08 -16.49
C ILE A 104 3.43 -10.10 -15.57
N SER A 105 2.55 -9.63 -14.69
CA SER A 105 1.84 -10.44 -13.69
C SER A 105 0.33 -10.13 -13.72
N SER A 106 -0.37 -10.75 -14.67
CA SER A 106 -1.77 -10.43 -14.97
C SER A 106 -2.78 -10.83 -13.90
N ASN A 107 -2.38 -11.61 -12.90
CA ASN A 107 -3.26 -12.10 -11.83
C ASN A 107 -2.80 -11.65 -10.44
N ASP A 108 -1.87 -10.70 -10.36
CA ASP A 108 -1.37 -10.21 -9.08
C ASP A 108 -2.42 -9.32 -8.40
N SER A 109 -2.92 -9.80 -7.27
CA SER A 109 -4.02 -9.16 -6.54
C SER A 109 -3.64 -7.79 -6.00
N GLU A 110 -2.38 -7.59 -5.58
CA GLU A 110 -1.91 -6.30 -5.08
C GLU A 110 -1.84 -5.27 -6.21
N ILE A 111 -1.33 -5.66 -7.38
CA ILE A 111 -1.26 -4.79 -8.55
C ILE A 111 -2.68 -4.39 -9.00
N HIS A 112 -3.61 -5.34 -9.04
CA HIS A 112 -5.01 -5.06 -9.34
C HIS A 112 -5.62 -4.08 -8.33
N ASN A 113 -5.43 -4.30 -7.03
CA ASN A 113 -5.92 -3.37 -6.01
C ASN A 113 -5.36 -1.96 -6.19
N ASN A 114 -4.05 -1.83 -6.42
CA ASN A 114 -3.39 -0.53 -6.55
C ASN A 114 -3.79 0.19 -7.83
N TYR A 115 -3.91 -0.52 -8.95
CA TYR A 115 -4.37 0.06 -10.20
C TYR A 115 -5.85 0.47 -10.13
N GLY A 116 -6.70 -0.36 -9.52
CA GLY A 116 -8.08 0.00 -9.23
C GLY A 116 -8.18 1.27 -8.41
N TRP A 117 -7.39 1.38 -7.34
CA TRP A 117 -7.32 2.59 -6.53
C TRP A 117 -6.89 3.82 -7.33
N PHE A 118 -5.85 3.71 -8.15
CA PHE A 118 -5.41 4.78 -9.02
C PHE A 118 -6.52 5.25 -9.97
N LEU A 119 -7.19 4.32 -10.64
CA LEU A 119 -8.30 4.65 -11.55
C LEU A 119 -9.42 5.38 -10.81
N CYS A 120 -9.84 4.86 -9.65
CA CYS A 120 -10.87 5.46 -8.82
C CYS A 120 -10.54 6.89 -8.35
N GLN A 121 -9.28 7.15 -8.03
CA GLN A 121 -8.86 8.46 -7.52
C GLN A 121 -8.69 9.51 -8.63
N ARG A 122 -8.27 9.09 -9.83
CA ARG A 122 -7.85 10.01 -10.90
C ARG A 122 -8.83 10.13 -12.06
N PHE A 123 -9.65 9.10 -12.31
CA PHE A 123 -10.48 9.00 -13.50
C PHE A 123 -11.93 8.63 -13.12
N PRO A 124 -12.77 9.64 -12.78
CA PRO A 124 -14.17 9.40 -12.39
C PRO A 124 -14.96 8.61 -13.44
N GLU A 125 -14.62 8.76 -14.73
CA GLU A 125 -15.23 8.03 -15.82
C GLU A 125 -14.82 6.55 -15.91
N LYS A 126 -13.78 6.13 -15.16
CA LYS A 126 -13.26 4.75 -15.12
C LYS A 126 -13.61 3.99 -13.83
N MET A 127 -14.57 4.47 -13.06
CA MET A 127 -14.91 3.83 -11.78
C MET A 127 -15.38 2.38 -11.95
N ASP A 128 -16.06 2.02 -13.02
CA ASP A 128 -16.44 0.61 -13.27
C ASP A 128 -15.22 -0.27 -13.55
N GLN A 129 -14.20 0.25 -14.23
CA GLN A 129 -12.93 -0.46 -14.40
C GLN A 129 -12.20 -0.62 -13.05
N ALA A 130 -12.21 0.42 -12.21
CA ALA A 130 -11.64 0.36 -10.88
C ALA A 130 -12.29 -0.74 -10.02
N ILE A 131 -13.63 -0.81 -10.01
CA ILE A 131 -14.38 -1.87 -9.33
C ILE A 131 -14.00 -3.24 -9.91
N GLY A 132 -13.91 -3.39 -11.24
CA GLY A 132 -13.48 -4.62 -11.88
C GLY A 132 -12.12 -5.09 -11.40
N HIS A 133 -11.14 -4.18 -11.26
CA HIS A 133 -9.82 -4.51 -10.73
C HIS A 133 -9.88 -4.97 -9.25
N PHE A 134 -10.67 -4.31 -8.39
CA PHE A 134 -10.85 -4.77 -7.02
C PHE A 134 -11.49 -6.17 -6.96
N MET A 135 -12.48 -6.44 -7.82
CA MET A 135 -13.10 -7.78 -7.87
C MET A 135 -12.11 -8.84 -8.38
N THR A 136 -11.22 -8.50 -9.30
CA THR A 136 -10.15 -9.40 -9.73
C THR A 136 -9.19 -9.69 -8.57
N ALA A 137 -8.76 -8.69 -7.82
CA ALA A 137 -7.93 -8.89 -6.63
C ALA A 137 -8.62 -9.81 -5.60
N LEU A 138 -9.91 -9.60 -5.37
CA LEU A 138 -10.73 -10.37 -4.42
C LEU A 138 -11.06 -11.79 -4.90
N SER A 139 -10.85 -12.12 -6.17
CA SER A 139 -11.05 -13.47 -6.70
C SER A 139 -9.93 -14.45 -6.32
N ASP A 140 -8.79 -13.94 -5.86
CA ASP A 140 -7.69 -14.74 -5.35
C ASP A 140 -7.94 -15.11 -3.87
N PRO A 141 -8.16 -16.39 -3.54
CA PRO A 141 -8.39 -16.81 -2.17
C PRO A 141 -7.16 -16.67 -1.26
N LEU A 142 -5.97 -16.44 -1.84
CA LEU A 142 -4.72 -16.26 -1.11
C LEU A 142 -4.33 -14.78 -0.97
N TYR A 143 -5.17 -13.86 -1.44
CA TYR A 143 -4.90 -12.43 -1.29
C TYR A 143 -4.83 -12.05 0.19
N PRO A 144 -3.67 -11.49 0.67
CA PRO A 144 -3.44 -11.32 2.11
C PRO A 144 -4.26 -10.20 2.76
N THR A 145 -4.76 -9.24 1.98
CA THR A 145 -5.42 -8.01 2.49
C THR A 145 -6.73 -7.69 1.77
N PRO A 146 -7.69 -8.64 1.69
CA PRO A 146 -8.94 -8.45 0.95
C PRO A 146 -9.81 -7.34 1.53
N GLU A 147 -9.71 -7.04 2.85
CA GLU A 147 -10.40 -5.92 3.49
C GLU A 147 -10.00 -4.57 2.89
N ILE A 148 -8.78 -4.42 2.37
CA ILE A 148 -8.33 -3.20 1.69
C ILE A 148 -9.08 -3.03 0.37
N SER A 149 -9.14 -4.07 -0.47
CA SER A 149 -9.84 -4.00 -1.76
C SER A 149 -11.35 -3.77 -1.59
N TYR A 150 -11.99 -4.43 -0.62
CA TYR A 150 -13.39 -4.13 -0.30
C TYR A 150 -13.57 -2.67 0.15
N THR A 151 -12.68 -2.16 0.99
CA THR A 151 -12.76 -0.76 1.44
C THR A 151 -12.55 0.21 0.29
N ASN A 152 -11.59 -0.05 -0.58
CA ASN A 152 -11.33 0.76 -1.77
C ASN A 152 -12.54 0.76 -2.71
N ALA A 153 -13.17 -0.39 -2.94
CA ALA A 153 -14.42 -0.48 -3.71
C ALA A 153 -15.54 0.33 -3.05
N GLY A 154 -15.69 0.23 -1.72
CA GLY A 154 -16.65 1.02 -0.96
C GLY A 154 -16.45 2.52 -1.09
N ILE A 155 -15.19 2.99 -1.03
CA ILE A 155 -14.84 4.42 -1.22
C ILE A 155 -15.20 4.88 -2.65
N CYS A 156 -14.96 4.04 -3.66
CA CYS A 156 -15.32 4.38 -5.04
C CYS A 156 -16.82 4.48 -5.23
N GLU A 157 -17.58 3.55 -4.67
CA GLU A 157 -19.04 3.60 -4.71
C GLU A 157 -19.61 4.81 -3.95
N LEU A 158 -18.99 5.16 -2.82
CA LEU A 158 -19.35 6.35 -2.05
C LEU A 158 -19.12 7.64 -2.86
N LYS A 159 -17.99 7.74 -3.57
CA LYS A 159 -17.70 8.89 -4.45
C LYS A 159 -18.75 9.07 -5.55
N ARG A 160 -19.25 8.00 -6.13
CA ARG A 160 -20.32 8.06 -7.13
C ARG A 160 -21.74 8.06 -6.54
N LYS A 161 -21.83 8.20 -5.21
CA LYS A 161 -23.07 8.28 -4.44
C LYS A 161 -23.94 7.00 -4.50
N ASN A 162 -23.33 5.86 -4.80
CA ASN A 162 -23.99 4.56 -4.72
C ASN A 162 -23.87 4.02 -3.27
N PHE A 163 -24.66 4.63 -2.37
CA PHE A 163 -24.56 4.38 -0.93
C PHE A 163 -24.87 2.93 -0.55
N SER A 164 -25.75 2.25 -1.28
CA SER A 164 -26.07 0.85 -1.03
C SER A 164 -24.87 -0.05 -1.27
N ALA A 165 -24.26 0.03 -2.45
CA ALA A 165 -23.08 -0.78 -2.78
C ALA A 165 -21.88 -0.41 -1.89
N ALA A 166 -21.68 0.88 -1.59
CA ALA A 166 -20.62 1.32 -0.66
C ALA A 166 -20.77 0.65 0.70
N LYS A 167 -22.01 0.62 1.25
CA LYS A 167 -22.30 -0.02 2.53
C LYS A 167 -22.01 -1.53 2.50
N ASP A 168 -22.39 -2.21 1.42
CA ASP A 168 -22.14 -3.64 1.28
C ASP A 168 -20.65 -3.95 1.22
N TYR A 169 -19.86 -3.17 0.50
CA TYR A 169 -18.41 -3.33 0.43
C TYR A 169 -17.74 -3.07 1.78
N PHE A 170 -18.11 -2.02 2.50
CA PHE A 170 -17.56 -1.78 3.84
C PHE A 170 -17.93 -2.88 4.83
N ASN A 171 -19.15 -3.42 4.76
CA ASN A 171 -19.56 -4.55 5.59
C ASN A 171 -18.75 -5.81 5.25
N ASN A 172 -18.45 -6.06 3.97
CA ASN A 172 -17.61 -7.17 3.56
C ASN A 172 -16.18 -7.01 4.13
N ALA A 173 -15.60 -5.80 4.09
CA ALA A 173 -14.31 -5.52 4.73
C ALA A 173 -14.35 -5.82 6.23
N LEU A 174 -15.42 -5.41 6.93
CA LEU A 174 -15.59 -5.64 8.38
C LEU A 174 -15.90 -7.09 8.73
N SER A 175 -16.42 -7.89 7.81
CA SER A 175 -16.59 -9.33 8.02
C SER A 175 -15.24 -10.05 8.11
N ILE A 176 -14.21 -9.52 7.44
CA ILE A 176 -12.83 -10.02 7.47
C ILE A 176 -12.08 -9.43 8.67
N SER A 177 -12.11 -8.12 8.83
CA SER A 177 -11.42 -7.39 9.90
C SER A 177 -12.40 -6.46 10.63
N ARG A 178 -12.98 -6.94 11.73
CA ARG A 178 -14.07 -6.28 12.48
C ARG A 178 -13.73 -4.87 12.99
N ALA A 179 -12.45 -4.59 13.22
CA ALA A 179 -11.96 -3.30 13.73
C ALA A 179 -11.23 -2.48 12.67
N TYR A 180 -11.42 -2.79 11.38
CA TYR A 180 -10.75 -2.09 10.30
C TYR A 180 -11.26 -0.65 10.18
N SER A 181 -10.48 0.27 10.73
CA SER A 181 -10.85 1.68 10.87
C SER A 181 -11.29 2.36 9.57
N PRO A 182 -10.63 2.15 8.41
CA PRO A 182 -11.09 2.78 7.16
C PRO A 182 -12.52 2.36 6.75
N ALA A 183 -12.88 1.08 6.94
CA ALA A 183 -14.23 0.62 6.63
C ALA A 183 -15.28 1.13 7.64
N LEU A 184 -14.92 1.24 8.93
CA LEU A 184 -15.79 1.86 9.93
C LEU A 184 -16.08 3.32 9.62
N ILE A 185 -15.06 4.09 9.26
CA ILE A 185 -15.21 5.49 8.83
C ILE A 185 -16.05 5.55 7.55
N GLY A 186 -15.81 4.67 6.57
CA GLY A 186 -16.61 4.60 5.36
C GLY A 186 -18.10 4.38 5.61
N LEU A 187 -18.47 3.52 6.58
CA LEU A 187 -19.89 3.34 6.97
C LEU A 187 -20.48 4.59 7.62
N ILE A 188 -19.70 5.34 8.42
CA ILE A 188 -20.15 6.60 9.00
C ILE A 188 -20.37 7.64 7.89
N GLU A 189 -19.47 7.70 6.91
CA GLU A 189 -19.61 8.58 5.75
C GLU A 189 -20.82 8.21 4.88
N VAL A 190 -21.12 6.93 4.70
CA VAL A 190 -22.34 6.48 4.02
C VAL A 190 -23.56 7.01 4.73
N ASP A 191 -23.68 6.84 6.05
CA ASP A 191 -24.83 7.34 6.82
C ASP A 191 -24.92 8.86 6.77
N PHE A 192 -23.79 9.57 6.89
CA PHE A 192 -23.75 11.02 6.79
C PHE A 192 -24.23 11.53 5.42
N ASN A 193 -23.70 10.98 4.34
CA ASN A 193 -24.03 11.39 2.97
C ASN A 193 -25.45 10.96 2.55
N SER A 194 -25.99 9.90 3.18
CA SER A 194 -27.39 9.48 3.00
C SER A 194 -28.39 10.29 3.83
N GLY A 195 -27.92 11.24 4.66
CA GLY A 195 -28.76 12.04 5.55
C GLY A 195 -29.17 11.33 6.86
N ASN A 196 -28.66 10.13 7.14
CA ASN A 196 -28.93 9.37 8.36
C ASN A 196 -28.07 9.88 9.53
N LEU A 197 -28.25 11.16 9.87
CA LEU A 197 -27.34 11.89 10.78
C LEU A 197 -27.30 11.29 12.20
N LYS A 198 -28.40 10.70 12.69
CA LYS A 198 -28.43 10.05 14.02
C LYS A 198 -27.53 8.81 14.04
N GLU A 199 -27.64 7.97 13.03
CA GLU A 199 -26.83 6.78 12.85
C GLU A 199 -25.35 7.14 12.67
N ALA A 200 -25.05 8.15 11.85
CA ALA A 200 -23.71 8.65 11.65
C ALA A 200 -23.08 9.11 12.97
N LYS A 201 -23.79 9.95 13.77
CA LYS A 201 -23.34 10.43 15.10
C LYS A 201 -23.16 9.26 16.07
N SER A 202 -24.08 8.30 16.10
CA SER A 202 -24.01 7.13 17.00
C SER A 202 -22.77 6.26 16.69
N LYS A 203 -22.56 5.90 15.42
CA LYS A 203 -21.39 5.13 14.98
C LYS A 203 -20.10 5.88 15.21
N LEU A 204 -20.08 7.19 14.90
CA LEU A 204 -18.91 8.04 15.15
C LEU A 204 -18.55 8.08 16.63
N SER A 205 -19.54 8.28 17.51
CA SER A 205 -19.33 8.29 18.96
C SER A 205 -18.77 6.96 19.46
N HIS A 206 -19.22 5.84 18.88
CA HIS A 206 -18.65 4.53 19.19
C HIS A 206 -17.20 4.43 18.71
N TYR A 207 -16.93 4.82 17.45
CA TYR A 207 -15.59 4.84 16.88
C TYR A 207 -14.61 5.67 17.71
N MET A 208 -15.01 6.91 18.08
CA MET A 208 -14.17 7.83 18.85
C MET A 208 -13.77 7.31 20.24
N ARG A 209 -14.59 6.42 20.83
CA ARG A 209 -14.26 5.81 22.15
C ARG A 209 -13.33 4.61 22.04
N HIS A 210 -13.31 3.89 20.91
CA HIS A 210 -12.65 2.59 20.80
C HIS A 210 -11.52 2.54 19.78
N SER A 211 -11.36 3.60 18.98
CA SER A 211 -10.34 3.69 17.92
C SER A 211 -9.46 4.91 18.11
N THR A 212 -8.25 4.85 17.54
CA THR A 212 -7.37 6.02 17.48
C THR A 212 -7.99 7.09 16.60
N GLN A 213 -8.13 8.29 17.12
CA GLN A 213 -8.64 9.41 16.37
C GLN A 213 -7.59 9.88 15.35
N THR A 214 -8.04 10.09 14.12
CA THR A 214 -7.26 10.59 12.99
C THR A 214 -7.79 11.95 12.54
N PRO A 215 -7.04 12.71 11.71
CA PRO A 215 -7.56 13.95 11.12
C PRO A 215 -8.89 13.75 10.39
N GLU A 216 -9.01 12.66 9.62
CA GLU A 216 -10.22 12.32 8.88
C GLU A 216 -11.42 12.07 9.81
N SER A 217 -11.22 11.32 10.90
CA SER A 217 -12.29 11.02 11.85
C SER A 217 -12.75 12.26 12.61
N LEU A 218 -11.83 13.16 12.99
CA LEU A 218 -12.17 14.44 13.61
C LEU A 218 -12.88 15.38 12.63
N TRP A 219 -12.44 15.37 11.37
CA TRP A 219 -13.07 16.15 10.32
C TRP A 219 -14.50 15.69 10.05
N LEU A 220 -14.71 14.37 9.97
CA LEU A 220 -16.05 13.80 9.83
C LEU A 220 -16.94 14.16 11.02
N ALA A 221 -16.39 14.17 12.25
CA ALA A 221 -17.09 14.61 13.45
C ALA A 221 -17.55 16.07 13.33
N ILE A 222 -16.65 16.97 12.93
CA ILE A 222 -16.97 18.39 12.71
C ILE A 222 -18.11 18.54 11.69
N LYS A 223 -18.04 17.83 10.56
CA LYS A 223 -19.09 17.88 9.52
C LYS A 223 -20.45 17.38 10.03
N ILE A 224 -20.46 16.28 10.79
CA ILE A 224 -21.70 15.72 11.36
C ILE A 224 -22.30 16.69 12.38
N GLU A 225 -21.51 17.17 13.35
CA GLU A 225 -22.01 18.06 14.40
C GLU A 225 -22.50 19.41 13.83
N ARG A 226 -21.79 19.95 12.85
CA ARG A 226 -22.24 21.12 12.08
C ARG A 226 -23.57 20.89 11.39
N LYS A 227 -23.76 19.71 10.77
CA LYS A 227 -25.01 19.39 10.05
C LYS A 227 -26.23 19.24 10.97
N ILE A 228 -26.02 18.86 12.22
CA ILE A 228 -27.08 18.76 13.25
C ILE A 228 -27.19 19.99 14.13
N ASP A 229 -26.39 21.06 13.88
CA ASP A 229 -26.31 22.36 14.60
C ASP A 229 -25.87 22.23 16.07
N ASP A 230 -25.05 21.22 16.40
CA ASP A 230 -24.41 21.08 17.72
C ASP A 230 -23.07 21.83 17.71
N ARG A 231 -23.13 23.15 17.87
CA ARG A 231 -21.96 24.05 17.82
C ARG A 231 -20.90 23.73 18.87
N TYR A 232 -21.34 23.36 20.07
CA TYR A 232 -20.41 23.04 21.15
C TYR A 232 -19.55 21.81 20.81
N ALA A 233 -20.17 20.77 20.31
CA ALA A 233 -19.44 19.56 19.87
C ALA A 233 -18.57 19.85 18.63
N GLU A 234 -19.06 20.63 17.67
CA GLU A 234 -18.30 21.07 16.48
C GLU A 234 -17.01 21.79 16.91
N GLU A 235 -17.11 22.80 17.78
CA GLU A 235 -15.96 23.57 18.27
C GLU A 235 -14.97 22.69 19.06
N SER A 236 -15.47 21.75 19.84
CA SER A 236 -14.63 20.79 20.58
C SER A 236 -13.79 19.91 19.65
N TYR A 237 -14.39 19.36 18.59
CA TYR A 237 -13.66 18.57 17.60
C TYR A 237 -12.72 19.41 16.74
N ALA A 238 -13.12 20.63 16.39
CA ALA A 238 -12.28 21.60 15.68
C ALA A 238 -11.01 21.93 16.47
N TYR A 239 -11.16 22.19 17.78
CA TYR A 239 -10.03 22.42 18.67
C TYR A 239 -9.09 21.21 18.73
N GLN A 240 -9.63 19.99 18.84
CA GLN A 240 -8.83 18.77 18.86
C GLN A 240 -8.06 18.57 17.55
N LEU A 241 -8.69 18.80 16.40
CA LEU A 241 -8.07 18.72 15.08
C LEU A 241 -6.90 19.69 14.97
N MET A 242 -7.14 20.95 15.28
CA MET A 242 -6.13 22.01 15.20
C MET A 242 -4.96 21.80 16.16
N LYS A 243 -5.22 21.25 17.36
CA LYS A 243 -4.19 21.02 18.37
C LYS A 243 -3.33 19.81 18.08
N ARG A 244 -3.93 18.72 17.60
CA ARG A 244 -3.24 17.43 17.44
C ARG A 244 -2.67 17.22 16.04
N PHE A 245 -3.29 17.82 15.04
CA PHE A 245 -2.98 17.62 13.63
C PHE A 245 -2.94 18.93 12.84
N PRO A 246 -2.14 19.92 13.29
CA PRO A 246 -2.17 21.29 12.73
C PRO A 246 -1.79 21.34 11.25
N ASP A 247 -0.97 20.38 10.79
CA ASP A 247 -0.43 20.35 9.43
C ASP A 247 -1.25 19.42 8.48
N SER A 248 -2.36 18.86 8.97
CA SER A 248 -3.23 18.02 8.13
C SER A 248 -4.01 18.84 7.11
N LYS A 249 -4.42 18.19 6.02
CA LYS A 249 -5.29 18.81 5.00
C LYS A 249 -6.66 19.21 5.59
N GLU A 250 -7.15 18.45 6.56
CA GLU A 250 -8.40 18.71 7.27
C GLU A 250 -8.29 19.97 8.14
N ALA A 251 -7.17 20.17 8.84
CA ALA A 251 -6.93 21.39 9.59
C ALA A 251 -6.78 22.60 8.66
N SER A 252 -6.19 22.43 7.46
CA SER A 252 -6.16 23.47 6.44
C SER A 252 -7.56 23.80 5.93
N ALA A 253 -8.36 22.77 5.62
CA ALA A 253 -9.75 22.95 5.19
C ALA A 253 -10.60 23.69 6.24
N LEU A 254 -10.40 23.34 7.53
CA LEU A 254 -11.07 24.02 8.64
C LEU A 254 -10.70 25.50 8.71
N ARG A 255 -9.40 25.84 8.62
CA ARG A 255 -8.94 27.25 8.61
C ARG A 255 -9.52 28.06 7.47
N GLU A 256 -9.70 27.44 6.33
CA GLU A 256 -10.23 28.06 5.11
C GLU A 256 -11.76 28.05 5.05
N GLY A 257 -12.43 27.43 6.02
CA GLY A 257 -13.89 27.31 6.05
C GLY A 257 -14.46 26.41 4.94
N ARG A 258 -13.64 25.51 4.38
CA ARG A 258 -14.02 24.57 3.31
C ARG A 258 -14.54 23.28 3.93
N TYR A 259 -15.84 23.09 4.00
CA TYR A 259 -16.50 21.92 4.63
C TYR A 259 -17.01 20.88 3.63
N GLU A 260 -16.74 21.09 2.35
CA GLU A 260 -17.16 20.18 1.27
C GLU A 260 -16.24 18.93 1.17
#